data_5fbd22154ebf715b5c33d83bf5839d56
#
_entry.id   5fbd22154ebf715b5c33d83bf5839d56
#
_cell.length_a   1.000
_cell.length_b   1.000
_cell.length_c   1.000
_cell.angle_alpha   90.00
_cell.angle_beta   90.00
_cell.angle_gamma   90.00
#
_symmetry.space_group_name_H-M   'P 1'
#
loop_
_entity.id
_entity.type
_entity.pdbx_description
1 polymer ?
#
loop_
_entity_poly.entity_id
_entity_poly.type
_entity_poly.pdbx_seq_one_letter_code
_entity_poly.pdbx_strand_id
1 'polypeptide(L)'
;IQTDTNEAVISMEQTTSEVVRGANLAQDAGVALEEIEKVSKTLAALIQNISNAARQQASSAGHISNTMNVIQEITSQTSAGTTVTAKSIGNLAKMASEMRGSVSGFTLPESAG
;
A
#
# COMPACT_ATOMS: atom_id res chain seq x y z
N ILE A 1 -58.49 19.95 53.98
CA ILE A 1 -57.83 21.10 53.25
C ILE A 1 -56.34 21.06 53.48
N GLN A 2 -55.91 20.84 54.70
CA GLN A 2 -54.44 20.80 54.98
C GLN A 2 -53.76 19.58 54.39
N THR A 3 -54.48 18.44 54.31
CA THR A 3 -54.02 17.22 53.68
C THR A 3 -53.86 17.42 52.18
N ASP A 4 -54.82 18.08 51.53
CA ASP A 4 -54.79 18.38 50.09
C ASP A 4 -53.64 19.32 49.77
N THR A 5 -53.36 20.30 50.62
CA THR A 5 -52.25 21.24 50.44
C THR A 5 -50.94 20.51 50.61
N ASN A 6 -50.80 19.59 51.58
CA ASN A 6 -49.58 18.81 51.75
C ASN A 6 -49.32 17.88 50.55
N GLU A 7 -50.35 17.25 50.00
CA GLU A 7 -50.27 16.42 48.80
C GLU A 7 -49.82 17.25 47.60
N ALA A 8 -50.36 18.46 47.49
CA ALA A 8 -49.97 19.37 46.42
C ALA A 8 -48.49 19.77 46.52
N VAL A 9 -48.00 20.04 47.74
CA VAL A 9 -46.56 20.38 47.96
C VAL A 9 -45.69 19.20 47.62
N ILE A 10 -46.05 17.98 48.02
CA ILE A 10 -45.31 16.76 47.73
C ILE A 10 -45.25 16.55 46.21
N SER A 11 -46.38 16.74 45.51
CA SER A 11 -46.44 16.61 44.06
C SER A 11 -45.57 17.66 43.38
N MET A 12 -45.53 18.88 43.86
CA MET A 12 -44.67 19.95 43.34
C MET A 12 -43.20 19.65 43.55
N GLU A 13 -42.84 19.10 44.70
CA GLU A 13 -41.48 18.67 44.99
C GLU A 13 -41.04 17.54 44.05
N GLN A 14 -41.89 16.56 43.79
CA GLN A 14 -41.63 15.49 42.84
C GLN A 14 -41.45 16.02 41.45
N THR A 15 -42.32 16.92 41.01
CA THR A 15 -42.25 17.57 39.71
C THR A 15 -40.95 18.35 39.55
N THR A 16 -40.55 19.11 40.57
CA THR A 16 -39.31 19.85 40.58
C THR A 16 -38.10 18.91 40.46
N SER A 17 -38.11 17.80 41.19
CA SER A 17 -37.05 16.78 41.13
C SER A 17 -36.98 16.17 39.75
N GLU A 18 -38.12 15.87 39.12
CA GLU A 18 -38.17 15.30 37.76
C GLU A 18 -37.69 16.30 36.73
N VAL A 19 -38.01 17.59 36.90
CA VAL A 19 -37.54 18.65 35.99
C VAL A 19 -36.01 18.78 36.07
N VAL A 20 -35.45 18.77 37.28
CA VAL A 20 -34.00 18.85 37.49
C VAL A 20 -33.31 17.65 36.86
N ARG A 21 -33.85 16.47 37.07
CA ARG A 21 -33.31 15.23 36.47
C ARG A 21 -33.37 15.28 34.94
N GLY A 22 -34.50 15.75 34.40
CA GLY A 22 -34.67 15.92 32.97
C GLY A 22 -33.67 16.92 32.39
N ALA A 23 -33.42 18.03 33.09
CA ALA A 23 -32.43 19.04 32.69
C ALA A 23 -31.01 18.45 32.68
N ASN A 24 -30.69 17.64 33.70
CA ASN A 24 -29.39 16.95 33.75
C ASN A 24 -29.21 15.96 32.59
N LEU A 25 -30.27 15.19 32.29
CA LEU A 25 -30.27 14.25 31.19
C LEU A 25 -30.11 14.98 29.86
N ALA A 26 -30.79 16.11 29.69
CA ALA A 26 -30.67 16.93 28.49
C ALA A 26 -29.25 17.47 28.33
N GLN A 27 -28.63 17.88 29.43
CA GLN A 27 -27.23 18.36 29.42
C GLN A 27 -26.27 17.24 29.03
N ASP A 28 -26.48 16.05 29.62
CA ASP A 28 -25.65 14.88 29.29
C ASP A 28 -25.80 14.49 27.81
N ALA A 29 -27.01 14.56 27.29
CA ALA A 29 -27.29 14.31 25.89
C ALA A 29 -26.55 15.35 25.00
N GLY A 30 -26.54 16.62 25.42
CA GLY A 30 -25.81 17.68 24.74
C GLY A 30 -24.30 17.41 24.67
N VAL A 31 -23.74 16.96 25.81
CA VAL A 31 -22.31 16.59 25.88
C VAL A 31 -22.00 15.42 24.94
N ALA A 32 -22.89 14.40 24.95
CA ALA A 32 -22.73 13.26 24.05
C ALA A 32 -22.78 13.67 22.58
N LEU A 33 -23.67 14.60 22.22
CA LEU A 33 -23.78 15.11 20.85
C LEU A 33 -22.54 15.91 20.44
N GLU A 34 -21.96 16.67 21.35
CA GLU A 34 -20.70 17.37 21.09
C GLU A 34 -19.57 16.38 20.82
N GLU A 35 -19.54 15.30 21.56
CA GLU A 35 -18.53 14.26 21.36
C GLU A 35 -18.72 13.54 20.02
N ILE A 36 -19.97 13.28 19.65
CA ILE A 36 -20.30 12.72 18.32
C ILE A 36 -19.83 13.66 17.21
N GLU A 37 -20.08 14.95 17.36
CA GLU A 37 -19.62 15.96 16.39
C GLU A 37 -18.11 15.96 16.28
N LYS A 38 -17.41 15.91 17.39
CA LYS A 38 -15.94 15.87 17.43
C LYS A 38 -15.41 14.62 16.72
N VAL A 39 -15.98 13.45 17.03
CA VAL A 39 -15.59 12.19 16.39
C VAL A 39 -15.90 12.23 14.90
N SER A 40 -17.03 12.80 14.50
CA SER A 40 -17.42 12.94 13.10
C SER A 40 -16.43 13.80 12.32
N LYS A 41 -15.97 14.89 12.90
CA LYS A 41 -14.93 15.74 12.28
C LYS A 41 -13.62 15.00 12.15
N THR A 42 -13.24 14.22 13.16
CA THR A 42 -12.04 13.39 13.11
C THR A 42 -12.14 12.33 12.01
N LEU A 43 -13.31 11.69 11.89
CA LEU A 43 -13.56 10.71 10.82
C LEU A 43 -13.47 11.35 9.44
N ALA A 44 -14.04 12.54 9.27
CA ALA A 44 -13.95 13.27 8.00
C ALA A 44 -12.49 13.55 7.62
N ALA A 45 -11.67 13.96 8.59
CA ALA A 45 -10.24 14.18 8.37
C ALA A 45 -9.52 12.89 8.01
N LEU A 46 -9.84 11.79 8.68
CA LEU A 46 -9.27 10.47 8.37
C LEU A 46 -9.65 10.00 6.96
N ILE A 47 -10.90 10.18 6.57
CA ILE A 47 -11.37 9.84 5.23
C ILE A 47 -10.62 10.66 4.18
N GLN A 48 -10.41 11.94 4.44
CA GLN A 48 -9.63 12.81 3.55
C GLN A 48 -8.20 12.28 3.39
N ASN A 49 -7.57 11.90 4.50
CA ASN A 49 -6.22 11.33 4.49
C ASN A 49 -6.17 10.00 3.72
N ILE A 50 -7.17 9.14 3.91
CA ILE A 50 -7.29 7.88 3.18
C ILE A 50 -7.45 8.14 1.68
N SER A 51 -8.27 9.10 1.31
CA SER A 51 -8.47 9.48 -0.10
C SER A 51 -7.15 9.94 -0.72
N ASN A 52 -6.41 10.80 -0.03
CA ASN A 52 -5.10 11.27 -0.50
C ASN A 52 -4.10 10.12 -0.63
N ALA A 53 -4.06 9.23 0.36
CA ALA A 53 -3.21 8.05 0.33
C ALA A 53 -3.57 7.12 -0.83
N ALA A 54 -4.86 6.94 -1.09
CA ALA A 54 -5.34 6.12 -2.20
C ALA A 54 -4.90 6.69 -3.56
N ARG A 55 -4.96 8.01 -3.72
CA ARG A 55 -4.49 8.67 -4.94
C ARG A 55 -3.00 8.49 -5.13
N GLN A 56 -2.23 8.65 -4.05
CA GLN A 56 -0.79 8.46 -4.07
C GLN A 56 -0.44 7.01 -4.41
N GLN A 57 -1.17 6.06 -3.85
CA GLN A 57 -1.01 4.64 -4.14
C GLN A 57 -1.32 4.33 -5.59
N ALA A 58 -2.37 4.92 -6.15
CA ALA A 58 -2.71 4.76 -7.57
C ALA A 58 -1.61 5.30 -8.48
N SER A 59 -1.05 6.46 -8.12
CA SER A 59 0.10 7.04 -8.85
C SER A 59 1.31 6.14 -8.79
N SER A 60 1.63 5.61 -7.60
CA SER A 60 2.75 4.66 -7.41
C SER A 60 2.54 3.38 -8.21
N ALA A 61 1.32 2.86 -8.25
CA ALA A 61 0.98 1.69 -9.06
C ALA A 61 1.19 1.96 -10.54
N GLY A 62 0.86 3.16 -11.01
CA GLY A 62 1.14 3.59 -12.37
C GLY A 62 2.63 3.59 -12.69
N HIS A 63 3.44 4.11 -11.78
CA HIS A 63 4.91 4.08 -11.92
C HIS A 63 5.45 2.66 -11.95
N ILE A 64 4.93 1.78 -11.09
CA ILE A 64 5.32 0.37 -11.07
C ILE A 64 4.97 -0.29 -12.41
N SER A 65 3.79 -0.02 -12.95
CA SER A 65 3.36 -0.54 -14.25
C SER A 65 4.33 -0.11 -15.36
N ASN A 66 4.71 1.16 -15.37
CA ASN A 66 5.67 1.68 -16.35
C ASN A 66 7.05 1.03 -16.17
N THR A 67 7.50 0.84 -14.94
CA THR A 67 8.75 0.16 -14.62
C THR A 67 8.72 -1.29 -15.10
N MET A 68 7.59 -1.98 -14.93
CA MET A 68 7.44 -3.35 -15.42
C MET A 68 7.53 -3.43 -16.94
N ASN A 69 7.00 -2.45 -17.65
CA ASN A 69 7.14 -2.37 -19.10
C ASN A 69 8.60 -2.22 -19.52
N VAL A 70 9.36 -1.38 -18.80
CA VAL A 70 10.80 -1.20 -19.04
C VAL A 70 11.54 -2.50 -18.74
N ILE A 71 11.22 -3.18 -17.65
CA ILE A 71 11.82 -4.48 -17.29
C ILE A 71 11.55 -5.51 -18.39
N GLN A 72 10.34 -5.54 -18.93
CA GLN A 72 9.97 -6.45 -20.02
C GLN A 72 10.84 -6.17 -21.25
N GLU A 73 11.06 -4.92 -21.59
CA GLU A 73 11.92 -4.53 -22.69
C GLU A 73 13.38 -4.94 -22.44
N ILE A 74 13.90 -4.69 -21.24
CA ILE A 74 15.25 -5.09 -20.84
C ILE A 74 15.39 -6.62 -20.91
N THR A 75 14.40 -7.36 -20.43
CA THR A 75 14.39 -8.82 -20.47
C THR A 75 14.45 -9.32 -21.92
N SER A 76 13.70 -8.71 -22.82
CA SER A 76 13.72 -9.02 -24.24
C SER A 76 15.10 -8.77 -24.85
N GLN A 77 15.70 -7.61 -24.56
CA GLN A 77 17.05 -7.27 -25.01
C GLN A 77 18.10 -8.22 -24.45
N THR A 78 17.97 -8.58 -23.17
CA THR A 78 18.88 -9.52 -22.51
C THR A 78 18.80 -10.89 -23.15
N SER A 79 17.61 -11.36 -23.47
CA SER A 79 17.39 -12.62 -24.16
C SER A 79 18.05 -12.62 -25.53
N ALA A 80 17.86 -11.53 -26.30
CA ALA A 80 18.52 -11.37 -27.61
C ALA A 80 20.03 -11.34 -27.47
N GLY A 81 20.55 -10.59 -26.47
CA GLY A 81 21.99 -10.52 -26.19
C GLY A 81 22.58 -11.87 -25.79
N THR A 82 21.85 -12.64 -25.00
CA THR A 82 22.25 -13.99 -24.59
C THR A 82 22.32 -14.92 -25.80
N THR A 83 21.38 -14.82 -26.71
CA THR A 83 21.39 -15.59 -27.96
C THR A 83 22.61 -15.26 -28.82
N VAL A 84 22.94 -13.96 -28.97
CA VAL A 84 24.12 -13.51 -29.70
C VAL A 84 25.40 -14.02 -29.02
N THR A 85 25.46 -13.95 -27.69
CA THR A 85 26.61 -14.43 -26.92
C THR A 85 26.82 -15.94 -27.13
N ALA A 86 25.73 -16.73 -27.08
CA ALA A 86 25.78 -18.16 -27.30
C ALA A 86 26.32 -18.48 -28.69
N LYS A 87 25.87 -17.74 -29.70
CA LYS A 87 26.36 -17.89 -31.09
C LYS A 87 27.85 -17.54 -31.18
N SER A 88 28.27 -16.49 -30.50
CA SER A 88 29.71 -16.07 -30.48
C SER A 88 30.56 -17.16 -29.82
N ILE A 89 30.07 -17.75 -28.71
CA ILE A 89 30.76 -18.85 -28.03
C ILE A 89 30.90 -20.06 -28.99
N GLY A 90 29.83 -20.39 -29.73
CA GLY A 90 29.85 -21.42 -30.73
C GLY A 90 30.90 -21.15 -31.82
N ASN A 91 30.99 -19.91 -32.30
CA ASN A 91 31.99 -19.49 -33.27
C ASN A 91 33.40 -19.61 -32.72
N LEU A 92 33.62 -19.21 -31.44
CA LEU A 92 34.92 -19.35 -30.79
C LEU A 92 35.32 -20.82 -30.65
N ALA A 93 34.40 -21.69 -30.30
CA ALA A 93 34.65 -23.11 -30.22
C ALA A 93 35.05 -23.69 -31.59
N LYS A 94 34.39 -23.27 -32.64
CA LYS A 94 34.72 -23.65 -34.02
C LYS A 94 36.12 -23.17 -34.41
N MET A 95 36.44 -21.90 -34.08
CA MET A 95 37.77 -21.33 -34.36
C MET A 95 38.86 -22.09 -33.62
N ALA A 96 38.62 -22.41 -32.36
CA ALA A 96 39.53 -23.20 -31.52
C ALA A 96 39.77 -24.59 -32.11
N SER A 97 38.72 -25.23 -32.61
CA SER A 97 38.81 -26.51 -33.29
C SER A 97 39.65 -26.41 -34.58
N GLU A 98 39.41 -25.36 -35.37
CA GLU A 98 40.16 -25.10 -36.61
C GLU A 98 41.64 -24.83 -36.31
N MET A 99 41.92 -24.06 -35.28
CA MET A 99 43.29 -23.81 -34.82
C MET A 99 43.99 -25.10 -34.40
N ARG A 100 43.28 -25.95 -33.65
CA ARG A 100 43.80 -27.22 -33.22
C ARG A 100 44.10 -28.12 -34.42
N GLY A 101 43.23 -28.11 -35.40
CA GLY A 101 43.47 -28.83 -36.65
C GLY A 101 44.71 -28.33 -37.41
N SER A 102 44.88 -26.99 -37.48
CA SER A 102 46.04 -26.38 -38.10
C SER A 102 47.34 -26.73 -37.40
N VAL A 103 47.34 -26.68 -36.06
CA VAL A 103 48.52 -27.05 -35.24
C VAL A 103 48.81 -28.53 -35.37
N SER A 104 47.79 -29.36 -35.39
CA SER A 104 47.92 -30.81 -35.55
C SER A 104 48.55 -31.19 -36.90
N GLY A 105 48.23 -30.41 -37.96
CA GLY A 105 48.80 -30.60 -39.27
C GLY A 105 50.23 -30.11 -39.41
N PHE A 106 50.69 -29.34 -38.43
CA PHE A 106 52.04 -28.78 -38.44
C PHE A 106 53.02 -29.70 -37.69
N THR A 107 53.94 -30.22 -38.38
CA THR A 107 54.95 -31.12 -37.81
C THR A 107 56.14 -30.31 -37.31
N LEU A 108 56.43 -30.37 -36.01
CA LEU A 108 57.59 -29.73 -35.41
C LEU A 108 58.83 -30.55 -35.64
N PRO A 109 59.99 -29.90 -35.96
CA PRO A 109 61.23 -30.63 -36.11
C PRO A 109 61.62 -31.50 -34.92
N GLU A 110 61.29 -31.06 -33.74
CA GLU A 110 61.56 -31.79 -32.48
C GLU A 110 60.82 -33.11 -32.38
N SER A 111 59.59 -33.15 -32.89
CA SER A 111 58.82 -34.40 -32.86
C SER A 111 59.25 -35.35 -33.95
N ALA A 112 60.03 -34.92 -34.90
CA ALA A 112 60.63 -35.78 -35.94
C ALA A 112 61.88 -36.48 -35.48
N GLY A 113 62.44 -36.04 -34.35
CA GLY A 113 63.52 -36.68 -33.70
C GLY A 113 63.02 -37.74 -32.73
#